data_1d7004a4c88d54a0030e3122c6913fe5
#
_entry.id   1d7004a4c88d54a0030e3122c6913fe5
#
_cell.length_a   1.000
_cell.length_b   1.000
_cell.length_c   1.000
_cell.angle_alpha   90.00
_cell.angle_beta   90.00
_cell.angle_gamma   90.00
#
_symmetry.space_group_name_H-M   'P 1'
#
loop_
_entity.id
_entity.type
_entity.pdbx_description
1 polymer ?
#
loop_
_entity_poly.entity_id
_entity_poly.type
_entity_poly.pdbx_seq_one_letter_code
_entity_poly.pdbx_strand_id
1 'polypeptide(L)'
;MERNVMGELNVYRGSGAKPNFSEIARRHGMDRHTVAKYWREGESAADGRSARGSAFDPLEEVIRAKAQLPGMTKMAVYAFLREGRGEGLPGYGAFTAWCRARDVPFGGAGGREPHPRFETPPGRQLQFDWKEGMRLVDSEGEVFEFSVFTATLGYSRKHRFIPVRSRTLDDLLSCLLATFTRLGGVPEECITDNMSCLVTVSGRRRTRQERAWRFAREAGFELRLCAPRSPQTKGKDESANRFLSRLLAYGGEFTGWSGLAEAVARVEAQANSEPNRTTGLPPDALFMREKESLRPIGNLRLLESMVGDVSVQTVPPTMLVRAAGREWSVPRRCIGRRVSVIAMPGGQVVVRMAGEEVAVHDAASGPSRPINYDPDHYGQALEGKRGLADADIAEAARANLALLDSLGGA
;
A
#
# COMPACT_ATOMS: atom_id res chain seq x y z
N MET A 1 -26.74 -25.52 -15.07
CA MET A 1 -27.94 -26.03 -14.36
C MET A 1 -29.14 -26.19 -15.29
N GLU A 2 -29.51 -25.21 -16.11
CA GLU A 2 -30.66 -25.30 -17.03
C GLU A 2 -30.61 -26.43 -18.08
N ARG A 3 -29.47 -26.70 -18.68
CA ARG A 3 -29.29 -27.77 -19.68
C ARG A 3 -29.61 -29.17 -19.13
N ASN A 4 -29.42 -29.40 -17.84
CA ASN A 4 -29.63 -30.71 -17.21
C ASN A 4 -31.13 -30.98 -16.96
N VAL A 5 -31.91 -29.98 -16.61
CA VAL A 5 -33.38 -30.09 -16.42
C VAL A 5 -34.08 -30.30 -17.75
N MET A 6 -33.65 -29.61 -18.80
CA MET A 6 -34.22 -29.80 -20.15
C MET A 6 -33.94 -31.20 -20.69
N GLY A 7 -32.75 -31.76 -20.45
CA GLY A 7 -32.43 -33.14 -20.81
C GLY A 7 -33.38 -34.14 -20.14
N GLU A 8 -33.63 -33.99 -18.84
CA GLU A 8 -34.56 -34.88 -18.10
C GLU A 8 -36.01 -34.70 -18.59
N LEU A 9 -36.47 -33.49 -18.85
CA LEU A 9 -37.82 -33.22 -19.39
C LEU A 9 -37.97 -33.78 -20.80
N ASN A 10 -36.95 -33.79 -21.63
CA ASN A 10 -37.01 -34.38 -22.98
C ASN A 10 -37.11 -35.91 -22.94
N VAL A 11 -36.53 -36.58 -21.92
CA VAL A 11 -36.75 -38.02 -21.73
C VAL A 11 -38.22 -38.32 -21.44
N TYR A 12 -38.88 -37.54 -20.58
CA TYR A 12 -40.33 -37.70 -20.32
C TYR A 12 -41.18 -37.40 -21.54
N ARG A 13 -40.79 -36.43 -22.40
CA ARG A 13 -41.48 -36.15 -23.67
C ARG A 13 -41.38 -37.32 -24.62
N GLY A 14 -40.19 -37.95 -24.74
CA GLY A 14 -39.98 -39.11 -25.60
C GLY A 14 -40.72 -40.35 -25.16
N SER A 15 -40.99 -40.52 -23.84
CA SER A 15 -41.70 -41.66 -23.28
C SER A 15 -43.25 -41.46 -23.22
N GLY A 16 -43.75 -40.26 -23.54
CA GLY A 16 -45.17 -39.92 -23.43
C GLY A 16 -45.69 -39.81 -21.97
N ALA A 17 -44.82 -39.92 -20.99
CA ALA A 17 -45.17 -39.85 -19.57
C ALA A 17 -45.18 -38.41 -19.05
N LYS A 18 -46.16 -38.05 -18.21
CA LYS A 18 -46.20 -36.74 -17.58
C LYS A 18 -45.26 -36.71 -16.38
N PRO A 19 -44.26 -35.80 -16.35
CA PRO A 19 -43.30 -35.73 -15.27
C PRO A 19 -43.90 -35.18 -13.96
N ASN A 20 -43.36 -35.63 -12.83
CA ASN A 20 -43.62 -35.03 -11.52
C ASN A 20 -42.80 -33.78 -11.34
N PHE A 21 -43.37 -32.61 -11.63
CA PHE A 21 -42.67 -31.31 -11.58
C PHE A 21 -42.12 -30.99 -10.18
N SER A 22 -42.78 -31.43 -9.10
CA SER A 22 -42.31 -31.18 -7.74
C SER A 22 -41.07 -32.00 -7.38
N GLU A 23 -40.94 -33.19 -7.92
CA GLU A 23 -39.80 -34.06 -7.71
C GLU A 23 -38.58 -33.60 -8.50
N ILE A 24 -38.78 -33.25 -9.77
CA ILE A 24 -37.73 -32.65 -10.63
C ILE A 24 -37.23 -31.34 -10.04
N ALA A 25 -38.15 -30.47 -9.57
CA ALA A 25 -37.81 -29.20 -8.94
C ALA A 25 -36.92 -29.40 -7.70
N ARG A 26 -37.23 -30.36 -6.82
CA ARG A 26 -36.40 -30.70 -5.65
C ARG A 26 -35.03 -31.23 -6.06
N ARG A 27 -34.96 -32.12 -7.05
CA ARG A 27 -33.70 -32.72 -7.54
C ARG A 27 -32.74 -31.70 -8.14
N HIS A 28 -33.27 -30.71 -8.81
CA HIS A 28 -32.49 -29.68 -9.48
C HIS A 28 -32.40 -28.34 -8.72
N GLY A 29 -32.95 -28.25 -7.51
CA GLY A 29 -32.92 -27.02 -6.69
C GLY A 29 -33.66 -25.85 -7.34
N MET A 30 -34.75 -26.11 -8.05
CA MET A 30 -35.54 -25.14 -8.81
C MET A 30 -36.97 -25.01 -8.26
N ASP A 31 -37.64 -23.92 -8.65
CA ASP A 31 -39.06 -23.77 -8.36
C ASP A 31 -39.93 -24.65 -9.28
N ARG A 32 -41.00 -25.25 -8.73
CA ARG A 32 -41.93 -26.13 -9.46
C ARG A 32 -42.57 -25.43 -10.68
N HIS A 33 -42.89 -24.15 -10.55
CA HIS A 33 -43.51 -23.42 -11.64
C HIS A 33 -42.53 -23.19 -12.79
N THR A 34 -41.25 -23.04 -12.48
CA THR A 34 -40.16 -22.94 -13.49
C THR A 34 -40.03 -24.24 -14.26
N VAL A 35 -40.05 -25.41 -13.59
CA VAL A 35 -40.01 -26.73 -14.25
C VAL A 35 -41.26 -26.94 -15.11
N ALA A 36 -42.42 -26.57 -14.62
CA ALA A 36 -43.67 -26.67 -15.38
C ALA A 36 -43.70 -25.72 -16.61
N LYS A 37 -43.05 -24.58 -16.52
CA LYS A 37 -42.84 -23.63 -17.64
C LYS A 37 -41.95 -24.27 -18.71
N TYR A 38 -40.80 -24.85 -18.34
CA TYR A 38 -39.91 -25.56 -19.27
C TYR A 38 -40.57 -26.76 -19.95
N TRP A 39 -41.48 -27.44 -19.24
CA TRP A 39 -42.28 -28.53 -19.81
C TRP A 39 -43.23 -28.03 -20.92
N ARG A 40 -43.91 -26.91 -20.70
CA ARG A 40 -44.87 -26.33 -21.66
C ARG A 40 -44.23 -25.66 -22.86
N GLU A 41 -43.16 -24.89 -22.61
CA GLU A 41 -42.58 -23.97 -23.59
C GLU A 41 -41.33 -24.53 -24.26
N GLY A 42 -40.77 -25.62 -23.79
CA GLY A 42 -39.58 -26.25 -24.37
C GLY A 42 -38.35 -25.34 -24.32
N GLU A 43 -37.48 -25.47 -25.31
CA GLU A 43 -36.28 -24.64 -25.45
C GLU A 43 -36.60 -23.14 -25.74
N SER A 44 -37.83 -22.84 -26.11
CA SER A 44 -38.29 -21.44 -26.31
C SER A 44 -38.80 -20.76 -25.06
N ALA A 45 -38.62 -21.36 -23.86
CA ALA A 45 -38.90 -20.71 -22.58
C ALA A 45 -37.87 -19.58 -22.29
N ALA A 46 -37.62 -18.75 -23.30
CA ALA A 46 -36.79 -17.57 -23.17
C ALA A 46 -37.30 -16.66 -22.05
N ASP A 47 -36.38 -16.25 -21.18
CA ASP A 47 -36.71 -15.30 -20.11
C ASP A 47 -37.37 -14.06 -20.74
N GLY A 48 -38.66 -13.85 -20.51
CA GLY A 48 -39.42 -12.71 -21.03
C GLY A 48 -38.90 -11.33 -20.56
N ARG A 49 -37.87 -11.35 -19.69
CA ARG A 49 -37.12 -10.15 -19.30
C ARG A 49 -36.18 -9.69 -20.41
N SER A 50 -35.66 -10.58 -21.24
CA SER A 50 -34.79 -10.24 -22.38
C SER A 50 -35.57 -9.64 -23.57
N ALA A 51 -36.88 -9.80 -23.61
CA ALA A 51 -37.76 -9.23 -24.66
C ALA A 51 -38.19 -7.79 -24.36
N ARG A 52 -37.95 -7.25 -23.16
CA ARG A 52 -38.26 -5.84 -22.87
C ARG A 52 -37.13 -4.97 -23.43
N GLY A 53 -37.49 -4.06 -24.36
CA GLY A 53 -36.57 -3.07 -24.88
C GLY A 53 -35.94 -2.24 -23.76
N SER A 54 -34.67 -1.93 -23.90
CA SER A 54 -33.92 -1.09 -22.96
C SER A 54 -34.07 0.39 -23.32
N ALA A 55 -34.13 1.29 -22.34
CA ALA A 55 -34.07 2.72 -22.57
C ALA A 55 -32.80 3.18 -23.32
N PHE A 56 -31.79 2.33 -23.41
CA PHE A 56 -30.56 2.59 -24.17
C PHE A 56 -30.65 2.13 -25.63
N ASP A 57 -31.64 1.33 -26.03
CA ASP A 57 -31.79 0.81 -27.39
C ASP A 57 -31.92 1.93 -28.45
N PRO A 58 -32.71 2.99 -28.23
CA PRO A 58 -32.80 4.10 -29.19
C PRO A 58 -31.50 4.94 -29.25
N LEU A 59 -30.56 4.71 -28.34
CA LEU A 59 -29.29 5.44 -28.25
C LEU A 59 -28.09 4.62 -28.73
N GLU A 60 -28.33 3.40 -29.24
CA GLU A 60 -27.24 2.47 -29.59
C GLU A 60 -26.24 3.06 -30.56
N GLU A 61 -26.69 3.74 -31.62
CA GLU A 61 -25.81 4.37 -32.61
C GLU A 61 -24.91 5.44 -31.96
N VAL A 62 -25.50 6.30 -31.14
CA VAL A 62 -24.74 7.35 -30.42
C VAL A 62 -23.74 6.73 -29.45
N ILE A 63 -24.17 5.70 -28.74
CA ILE A 63 -23.30 4.98 -27.78
C ILE A 63 -22.12 4.34 -28.52
N ARG A 64 -22.36 3.65 -29.62
CA ARG A 64 -21.31 3.00 -30.43
C ARG A 64 -20.35 4.02 -31.05
N ALA A 65 -20.87 5.12 -31.62
CA ALA A 65 -20.05 6.17 -32.19
C ALA A 65 -19.14 6.82 -31.13
N LYS A 66 -19.68 7.14 -29.94
CA LYS A 66 -18.90 7.70 -28.85
C LYS A 66 -17.91 6.70 -28.25
N ALA A 67 -18.28 5.45 -28.13
CA ALA A 67 -17.41 4.38 -27.60
C ALA A 67 -16.15 4.14 -28.45
N GLN A 68 -16.18 4.45 -29.76
CA GLN A 68 -15.05 4.31 -30.67
C GLN A 68 -14.01 5.43 -30.53
N LEU A 69 -14.35 6.54 -29.86
CA LEU A 69 -13.41 7.64 -29.69
C LEU A 69 -12.22 7.23 -28.84
N PRO A 70 -10.98 7.61 -29.20
CA PRO A 70 -9.78 7.26 -28.44
C PRO A 70 -9.89 7.72 -26.98
N GLY A 71 -9.61 6.80 -26.04
CA GLY A 71 -9.65 7.09 -24.60
C GLY A 71 -11.05 7.22 -23.98
N MET A 72 -12.11 6.97 -24.74
CA MET A 72 -13.48 7.06 -24.22
C MET A 72 -13.77 5.95 -23.21
N THR A 73 -14.36 6.34 -22.07
CA THR A 73 -14.75 5.40 -21.01
C THR A 73 -16.28 5.22 -20.98
N LYS A 74 -16.75 4.09 -20.45
CA LYS A 74 -18.19 3.84 -20.24
C LYS A 74 -18.83 4.94 -19.41
N MET A 75 -18.14 5.40 -18.36
CA MET A 75 -18.64 6.48 -17.50
C MET A 75 -18.79 7.79 -18.25
N ALA A 76 -17.82 8.15 -19.10
CA ALA A 76 -17.90 9.39 -19.89
C ALA A 76 -19.07 9.38 -20.89
N VAL A 77 -19.31 8.24 -21.55
CA VAL A 77 -20.48 8.11 -22.44
C VAL A 77 -21.78 8.17 -21.65
N TYR A 78 -21.85 7.48 -20.50
CA TYR A 78 -23.04 7.51 -19.66
C TYR A 78 -23.33 8.92 -19.13
N ALA A 79 -22.32 9.65 -18.67
CA ALA A 79 -22.45 11.04 -18.21
C ALA A 79 -22.99 11.97 -19.33
N PHE A 80 -22.43 11.83 -20.54
CA PHE A 80 -22.90 12.56 -21.73
C PHE A 80 -24.37 12.28 -22.07
N LEU A 81 -24.79 11.01 -22.02
CA LEU A 81 -26.18 10.64 -22.28
C LEU A 81 -27.13 11.19 -21.22
N ARG A 82 -26.71 11.21 -19.98
CA ARG A 82 -27.49 11.72 -18.85
C ARG A 82 -27.65 13.24 -18.89
N GLU A 83 -26.62 13.95 -19.30
CA GLU A 83 -26.67 15.40 -19.50
C GLU A 83 -27.71 15.78 -20.59
N GLY A 84 -27.76 15.04 -21.70
CA GLY A 84 -28.68 15.30 -22.79
C GLY A 84 -30.13 14.85 -22.59
N ARG A 85 -30.42 13.91 -21.67
CA ARG A 85 -31.77 13.32 -21.48
C ARG A 85 -32.32 13.40 -20.05
N GLY A 86 -31.60 13.99 -19.11
CA GLY A 86 -32.05 14.18 -17.74
C GLY A 86 -32.23 12.88 -16.93
N GLU A 87 -33.13 12.90 -15.93
CA GLU A 87 -33.31 11.81 -14.96
C GLU A 87 -34.02 10.55 -15.52
N GLY A 88 -34.40 10.54 -16.81
CA GLY A 88 -35.13 9.41 -17.42
C GLY A 88 -34.32 8.20 -17.81
N LEU A 89 -32.98 8.22 -17.68
CA LEU A 89 -32.13 7.08 -18.00
C LEU A 89 -31.90 6.17 -16.79
N PRO A 90 -31.92 4.83 -17.00
CA PRO A 90 -31.54 3.87 -15.96
C PRO A 90 -30.11 4.10 -15.46
N GLY A 91 -29.81 3.67 -14.22
CA GLY A 91 -28.53 3.89 -13.58
C GLY A 91 -27.33 3.30 -14.35
N TYR A 92 -26.11 3.74 -14.00
CA TYR A 92 -24.85 3.33 -14.64
C TYR A 92 -24.64 1.80 -14.67
N GLY A 93 -25.11 1.06 -13.63
CA GLY A 93 -25.09 -0.39 -13.60
C GLY A 93 -25.88 -1.03 -14.76
N ALA A 94 -27.07 -0.51 -15.04
CA ALA A 94 -27.91 -0.96 -16.16
C ALA A 94 -27.25 -0.63 -17.51
N PHE A 95 -26.62 0.55 -17.65
CA PHE A 95 -25.86 0.93 -18.84
C PHE A 95 -24.69 -0.02 -19.10
N THR A 96 -23.92 -0.36 -18.07
CA THR A 96 -22.78 -1.28 -18.22
C THR A 96 -23.20 -2.70 -18.57
N ALA A 97 -24.33 -3.17 -18.00
CA ALA A 97 -24.93 -4.45 -18.33
C ALA A 97 -25.44 -4.47 -19.79
N TRP A 98 -26.10 -3.40 -20.23
CA TRP A 98 -26.56 -3.23 -21.62
C TRP A 98 -25.39 -3.23 -22.61
N CYS A 99 -24.33 -2.46 -22.35
CA CYS A 99 -23.12 -2.45 -23.18
C CYS A 99 -22.47 -3.85 -23.29
N ARG A 100 -22.48 -4.62 -22.20
CA ARG A 100 -21.95 -5.98 -22.19
C ARG A 100 -22.83 -6.92 -23.01
N ALA A 101 -24.14 -6.85 -22.87
CA ALA A 101 -25.09 -7.71 -23.58
C ALA A 101 -25.06 -7.48 -25.10
N ARG A 102 -24.67 -6.26 -25.54
CA ARG A 102 -24.59 -5.87 -26.95
C ARG A 102 -23.19 -5.81 -27.51
N ASP A 103 -22.24 -6.27 -26.73
CA ASP A 103 -20.79 -6.29 -27.07
C ASP A 103 -20.31 -4.95 -27.66
N VAL A 104 -20.62 -3.83 -26.96
CA VAL A 104 -20.20 -2.49 -27.38
C VAL A 104 -18.71 -2.32 -27.07
N PRO A 105 -17.83 -2.20 -28.10
CA PRO A 105 -16.39 -2.02 -27.89
C PRO A 105 -16.13 -0.60 -27.40
N PHE A 106 -15.52 -0.46 -26.22
CA PHE A 106 -15.04 0.80 -25.68
C PHE A 106 -13.51 0.91 -25.83
N GLY A 107 -13.08 2.11 -26.17
CA GLY A 107 -11.69 2.36 -26.51
C GLY A 107 -11.42 1.92 -27.93
N GLY A 108 -11.28 2.89 -28.86
CA GLY A 108 -10.91 2.59 -30.23
C GLY A 108 -9.79 1.57 -30.24
N ALA A 109 -9.80 0.68 -31.21
CA ALA A 109 -8.97 -0.50 -31.35
C ALA A 109 -7.45 -0.22 -31.30
N GLY A 110 -6.97 0.26 -30.17
CA GLY A 110 -5.64 0.01 -29.69
C GLY A 110 -5.67 -1.41 -29.17
N GLY A 111 -5.33 -2.37 -30.01
CA GLY A 111 -5.15 -3.75 -29.59
C GLY A 111 -4.33 -3.70 -28.31
N ARG A 112 -4.79 -4.33 -27.22
CA ARG A 112 -3.95 -4.55 -26.06
C ARG A 112 -2.78 -5.38 -26.57
N GLU A 113 -1.66 -4.72 -26.83
CA GLU A 113 -0.44 -5.44 -27.13
C GLU A 113 -0.19 -6.43 -26.00
N PRO A 114 0.08 -7.70 -26.32
CA PRO A 114 0.41 -8.67 -25.30
C PRO A 114 1.70 -8.20 -24.58
N HIS A 115 1.61 -7.96 -23.29
CA HIS A 115 2.75 -7.56 -22.48
C HIS A 115 3.26 -8.80 -21.73
N PRO A 116 4.37 -9.40 -22.17
CA PRO A 116 4.98 -10.50 -21.43
C PRO A 116 5.42 -10.01 -20.07
N ARG A 117 5.15 -10.81 -19.03
CA ARG A 117 5.65 -10.53 -17.68
C ARG A 117 7.15 -10.76 -17.68
N PHE A 118 7.90 -9.73 -17.28
CA PHE A 118 9.34 -9.84 -17.10
C PHE A 118 9.63 -10.15 -15.65
N GLU A 119 10.30 -11.26 -15.41
CA GLU A 119 10.89 -11.58 -14.12
C GLU A 119 12.30 -10.98 -14.06
N THR A 120 12.67 -10.46 -12.90
CA THR A 120 13.99 -9.86 -12.68
C THR A 120 14.86 -10.82 -11.89
N PRO A 121 16.16 -10.93 -12.20
CA PRO A 121 17.12 -11.68 -11.40
C PRO A 121 17.17 -11.17 -9.94
N PRO A 122 17.62 -12.00 -8.99
CA PRO A 122 17.83 -11.58 -7.59
C PRO A 122 18.77 -10.36 -7.52
N GLY A 123 18.47 -9.41 -6.65
CA GLY A 123 19.27 -8.21 -6.41
C GLY A 123 19.29 -7.18 -7.55
N ARG A 124 18.59 -7.45 -8.65
CA ARG A 124 18.60 -6.56 -9.82
C ARG A 124 17.82 -5.28 -9.61
N GLN A 125 16.59 -5.37 -9.12
CA GLN A 125 15.66 -4.25 -9.21
C GLN A 125 14.83 -4.07 -7.94
N LEU A 126 14.64 -2.82 -7.52
CA LEU A 126 13.65 -2.39 -6.57
C LEU A 126 12.73 -1.36 -7.24
N GLN A 127 11.44 -1.52 -7.10
CA GLN A 127 10.45 -0.52 -7.50
C GLN A 127 9.96 0.21 -6.26
N PHE A 128 9.77 1.53 -6.35
CA PHE A 128 9.22 2.30 -5.24
C PHE A 128 8.24 3.36 -5.73
N ASP A 129 7.25 3.66 -4.88
CA ASP A 129 6.19 4.62 -5.16
C ASP A 129 5.62 5.19 -3.86
N TRP A 130 4.76 6.21 -3.97
CA TRP A 130 3.95 6.74 -2.87
C TRP A 130 2.51 6.24 -2.95
N LYS A 131 2.00 5.69 -1.86
CA LYS A 131 0.56 5.56 -1.66
C LYS A 131 0.08 6.82 -0.96
N GLU A 132 -0.56 7.70 -1.73
CA GLU A 132 -1.02 9.01 -1.28
C GLU A 132 -2.43 8.96 -0.67
N GLY A 133 -2.76 10.02 0.10
CA GLY A 133 -4.12 10.27 0.57
C GLY A 133 -4.65 9.23 1.55
N MET A 134 -3.79 8.62 2.35
CA MET A 134 -4.23 7.75 3.44
C MET A 134 -4.75 8.60 4.59
N ARG A 135 -5.88 8.16 5.16
CA ARG A 135 -6.51 8.81 6.31
C ARG A 135 -7.02 7.74 7.27
N LEU A 136 -6.59 7.83 8.53
CA LEU A 136 -7.06 6.96 9.61
C LEU A 136 -7.32 7.80 10.87
N VAL A 137 -8.19 7.30 11.71
CA VAL A 137 -8.49 7.88 13.02
C VAL A 137 -7.91 6.93 14.07
N ASP A 138 -7.26 7.44 15.08
CA ASP A 138 -6.72 6.62 16.17
C ASP A 138 -7.76 6.33 17.25
N SER A 139 -7.36 5.62 18.33
CA SER A 139 -8.23 5.27 19.45
C SER A 139 -8.66 6.47 20.29
N GLU A 140 -7.98 7.61 20.18
CA GLU A 140 -8.29 8.86 20.89
C GLU A 140 -9.12 9.84 20.05
N GLY A 141 -9.42 9.46 18.78
CA GLY A 141 -10.20 10.27 17.84
C GLY A 141 -9.35 11.26 17.06
N GLU A 142 -8.01 11.20 17.16
CA GLU A 142 -7.11 12.02 16.34
C GLU A 142 -7.07 11.52 14.90
N VAL A 143 -7.15 12.46 13.95
CA VAL A 143 -7.15 12.17 12.51
C VAL A 143 -5.74 12.28 11.96
N PHE A 144 -5.24 11.18 11.40
CA PHE A 144 -3.94 11.11 10.71
C PHE A 144 -4.15 11.14 9.20
N GLU A 145 -3.65 12.19 8.56
CA GLU A 145 -3.49 12.25 7.09
C GLU A 145 -2.03 12.01 6.76
N PHE A 146 -1.75 11.00 5.95
CA PHE A 146 -0.39 10.57 5.66
C PHE A 146 -0.27 9.92 4.29
N SER A 147 0.95 9.71 3.86
CA SER A 147 1.29 8.87 2.71
C SER A 147 2.13 7.69 3.17
N VAL A 148 2.17 6.63 2.38
CA VAL A 148 3.03 5.48 2.66
C VAL A 148 4.02 5.35 1.52
N PHE A 149 5.32 5.38 1.86
CA PHE A 149 6.35 4.95 0.95
C PHE A 149 6.25 3.44 0.77
N THR A 150 6.20 3.00 -0.46
CA THR A 150 6.16 1.58 -0.83
C THR A 150 7.40 1.24 -1.63
N ALA A 151 8.08 0.17 -1.28
CA ALA A 151 9.16 -0.37 -2.08
C ALA A 151 9.00 -1.89 -2.22
N THR A 152 9.28 -2.42 -3.40
CA THR A 152 9.11 -3.84 -3.73
C THR A 152 10.30 -4.34 -4.52
N LEU A 153 10.99 -5.36 -4.00
CA LEU A 153 12.06 -6.04 -4.73
C LEU A 153 11.52 -6.83 -5.93
N GLY A 154 12.24 -6.80 -7.01
CA GLY A 154 11.80 -7.33 -8.28
C GLY A 154 11.70 -8.85 -8.34
N TYR A 155 12.57 -9.58 -7.66
CA TYR A 155 12.61 -11.05 -7.64
C TYR A 155 11.74 -11.62 -6.52
N SER A 156 12.05 -11.33 -5.25
CA SER A 156 11.35 -11.89 -4.09
C SER A 156 9.95 -11.34 -3.88
N ARG A 157 9.64 -10.18 -4.44
CA ARG A 157 8.44 -9.39 -4.12
C ARG A 157 8.43 -8.88 -2.67
N LYS A 158 9.58 -8.84 -2.01
CA LYS A 158 9.71 -8.31 -0.65
C LYS A 158 9.30 -6.86 -0.61
N HIS A 159 8.32 -6.55 0.24
CA HIS A 159 7.77 -5.22 0.43
C HIS A 159 8.42 -4.49 1.60
N ARG A 160 8.50 -3.17 1.47
CA ARG A 160 8.74 -2.21 2.55
C ARG A 160 7.65 -1.16 2.51
N PHE A 161 7.07 -0.86 3.67
CA PHE A 161 6.05 0.17 3.86
C PHE A 161 6.49 1.11 4.97
N ILE A 162 6.58 2.40 4.68
CA ILE A 162 7.01 3.41 5.64
C ILE A 162 6.00 4.57 5.61
N PRO A 163 5.27 4.84 6.70
CA PRO A 163 4.37 5.98 6.77
C PRO A 163 5.17 7.30 6.84
N VAL A 164 4.70 8.32 6.13
CA VAL A 164 5.33 9.64 6.09
C VAL A 164 4.25 10.73 6.13
N ARG A 165 4.60 11.86 6.75
CA ARG A 165 3.72 13.03 6.79
C ARG A 165 3.80 13.89 5.54
N SER A 166 4.95 13.88 4.86
CA SER A 166 5.18 14.62 3.63
C SER A 166 5.90 13.77 2.59
N ARG A 167 6.03 14.28 1.37
CA ARG A 167 6.63 13.58 0.24
C ARG A 167 7.73 14.43 -0.39
N THR A 168 8.54 15.01 0.46
CA THR A 168 9.70 15.79 0.04
C THR A 168 10.81 14.89 -0.48
N LEU A 169 11.84 15.49 -1.07
CA LEU A 169 13.05 14.74 -1.43
C LEU A 169 13.73 14.17 -0.20
N ASP A 170 13.70 14.88 0.93
CA ASP A 170 14.31 14.42 2.18
C ASP A 170 13.59 13.19 2.72
N ASP A 171 12.24 13.17 2.69
CA ASP A 171 11.47 12.00 3.05
C ASP A 171 11.79 10.80 2.15
N LEU A 172 11.89 11.03 0.83
CA LEU A 172 12.23 9.98 -0.13
C LEU A 172 13.60 9.36 0.15
N LEU A 173 14.63 10.21 0.32
CA LEU A 173 15.99 9.72 0.57
C LEU A 173 16.08 9.00 1.92
N SER A 174 15.36 9.49 2.93
CA SER A 174 15.24 8.84 4.24
C SER A 174 14.59 7.45 4.12
N CYS A 175 13.48 7.35 3.40
CA CYS A 175 12.77 6.08 3.17
C CYS A 175 13.62 5.07 2.39
N LEU A 176 14.37 5.53 1.38
CA LEU A 176 15.31 4.68 0.63
C LEU A 176 16.44 4.17 1.54
N LEU A 177 17.05 5.06 2.33
CA LEU A 177 18.10 4.66 3.26
C LEU A 177 17.61 3.66 4.31
N ALA A 178 16.45 3.92 4.92
CA ALA A 178 15.82 3.00 5.86
C ALA A 178 15.48 1.65 5.21
N THR A 179 15.06 1.64 3.95
CA THR A 179 14.78 0.44 3.17
C THR A 179 16.05 -0.38 2.96
N PHE A 180 17.13 0.23 2.46
CA PHE A 180 18.39 -0.46 2.23
C PHE A 180 19.00 -1.01 3.52
N THR A 181 18.94 -0.23 4.61
CA THR A 181 19.38 -0.70 5.94
C THR A 181 18.59 -1.94 6.38
N ARG A 182 17.27 -1.92 6.23
CA ARG A 182 16.40 -3.05 6.61
C ARG A 182 16.61 -4.29 5.72
N LEU A 183 16.85 -4.10 4.42
CA LEU A 183 17.15 -5.18 3.48
C LEU A 183 18.57 -5.72 3.68
N GLY A 184 19.46 -4.95 4.30
CA GLY A 184 20.88 -5.29 4.49
C GLY A 184 21.72 -5.11 3.22
N GLY A 185 21.25 -4.33 2.25
CA GLY A 185 21.96 -4.08 1.00
C GLY A 185 21.15 -3.28 -0.01
N VAL A 186 21.75 -3.04 -1.17
CA VAL A 186 21.25 -2.17 -2.23
C VAL A 186 21.11 -2.97 -3.52
N PRO A 187 19.98 -2.89 -4.24
CA PRO A 187 19.81 -3.51 -5.56
C PRO A 187 20.66 -2.77 -6.62
N GLU A 188 20.80 -3.36 -7.81
CA GLU A 188 21.53 -2.70 -8.90
C GLU A 188 20.82 -1.44 -9.40
N GLU A 189 19.50 -1.48 -9.49
CA GLU A 189 18.68 -0.36 -9.94
C GLU A 189 17.43 -0.15 -9.06
N CYS A 190 17.05 1.11 -8.88
CA CYS A 190 15.77 1.49 -8.29
C CYS A 190 14.95 2.24 -9.31
N ILE A 191 13.71 1.78 -9.52
CA ILE A 191 12.80 2.32 -10.54
C ILE A 191 11.60 2.97 -9.87
N THR A 192 11.24 4.16 -10.36
CA THR A 192 10.04 4.88 -9.92
C THR A 192 9.43 5.66 -11.08
N ASP A 193 8.27 6.23 -10.87
CA ASP A 193 7.69 7.18 -11.83
C ASP A 193 8.34 8.57 -11.74
N ASN A 194 7.81 9.52 -12.52
CA ASN A 194 8.30 10.90 -12.52
C ASN A 194 7.77 11.69 -11.32
N MET A 195 8.17 11.31 -10.11
CA MET A 195 7.78 12.00 -8.88
C MET A 195 8.22 13.46 -8.91
N SER A 196 7.38 14.37 -8.41
CA SER A 196 7.67 15.82 -8.37
C SER A 196 8.90 16.16 -7.52
N CYS A 197 9.21 15.36 -6.50
CA CYS A 197 10.40 15.50 -5.68
C CYS A 197 11.71 15.10 -6.40
N LEU A 198 11.62 14.32 -7.49
CA LEU A 198 12.79 13.92 -8.30
C LEU A 198 12.96 14.76 -9.55
N VAL A 199 11.87 15.27 -10.12
CA VAL A 199 11.89 16.02 -11.39
C VAL A 199 10.98 17.23 -11.28
N THR A 200 11.58 18.41 -11.44
CA THR A 200 10.82 19.65 -11.57
C THR A 200 10.51 19.90 -13.04
N VAL A 201 9.24 20.11 -13.36
CA VAL A 201 8.77 20.43 -14.70
C VAL A 201 8.43 21.90 -14.78
N SER A 202 9.17 22.66 -15.62
CA SER A 202 8.91 24.06 -15.90
C SER A 202 8.70 24.23 -17.40
N GLY A 203 7.45 24.34 -17.84
CA GLY A 203 7.07 24.33 -19.25
C GLY A 203 7.47 23.02 -19.94
N ARG A 204 8.34 23.13 -20.97
CA ARG A 204 8.90 21.96 -21.69
C ARG A 204 10.19 21.41 -21.06
N ARG A 205 10.76 22.12 -20.09
CA ARG A 205 12.04 21.75 -19.44
C ARG A 205 11.78 20.84 -18.24
N ARG A 206 12.49 19.72 -18.20
CA ARG A 206 12.54 18.80 -17.06
C ARG A 206 13.92 18.91 -16.42
N THR A 207 13.96 19.29 -15.16
CA THR A 207 15.21 19.40 -14.39
C THR A 207 15.20 18.33 -13.32
N ARG A 208 16.24 17.49 -13.32
CA ARG A 208 16.44 16.45 -12.29
C ARG A 208 16.96 17.10 -11.01
N GLN A 209 16.54 16.57 -9.89
CA GLN A 209 17.07 16.95 -8.58
C GLN A 209 18.42 16.28 -8.36
N GLU A 210 19.51 16.99 -8.59
CA GLU A 210 20.86 16.44 -8.60
C GLU A 210 21.22 15.69 -7.31
N ARG A 211 20.72 16.15 -6.16
CA ARG A 211 20.92 15.50 -4.86
C ARG A 211 20.42 14.05 -4.84
N ALA A 212 19.30 13.74 -5.53
CA ALA A 212 18.79 12.37 -5.62
C ALA A 212 19.74 11.46 -6.42
N TRP A 213 20.27 11.94 -7.54
CA TRP A 213 21.23 11.18 -8.35
C TRP A 213 22.58 11.02 -7.66
N ARG A 214 23.02 12.05 -6.92
CA ARG A 214 24.21 11.95 -6.07
C ARG A 214 24.00 10.89 -4.99
N PHE A 215 22.86 10.90 -4.30
CA PHE A 215 22.52 9.89 -3.30
C PHE A 215 22.54 8.47 -3.90
N ALA A 216 21.93 8.27 -5.07
CA ALA A 216 21.91 7.00 -5.76
C ALA A 216 23.32 6.48 -6.07
N ARG A 217 24.20 7.35 -6.57
CA ARG A 217 25.60 7.02 -6.86
C ARG A 217 26.37 6.64 -5.59
N GLU A 218 26.23 7.42 -4.51
CA GLU A 218 26.91 7.16 -3.25
C GLU A 218 26.39 5.90 -2.54
N ALA A 219 25.09 5.60 -2.72
CA ALA A 219 24.49 4.36 -2.22
C ALA A 219 24.83 3.14 -3.07
N GLY A 220 25.22 3.30 -4.34
CA GLY A 220 25.65 2.24 -5.23
C GLY A 220 24.54 1.66 -6.13
N PHE A 221 23.46 2.40 -6.42
CA PHE A 221 22.41 1.96 -7.34
C PHE A 221 22.18 2.95 -8.51
N GLU A 222 21.59 2.46 -9.59
CA GLU A 222 21.12 3.29 -10.69
C GLU A 222 19.68 3.76 -10.42
N LEU A 223 19.45 5.07 -10.36
CA LEU A 223 18.10 5.63 -10.25
C LEU A 223 17.49 5.81 -11.63
N ARG A 224 16.42 5.06 -11.92
CA ARG A 224 15.73 5.08 -13.21
C ARG A 224 14.30 5.58 -13.06
N LEU A 225 13.92 6.49 -13.94
CA LEU A 225 12.54 6.97 -14.04
C LEU A 225 11.83 6.21 -15.17
N CYS A 226 10.61 5.75 -14.89
CA CYS A 226 9.77 5.14 -15.92
C CYS A 226 9.48 6.13 -17.04
N ALA A 227 9.44 5.64 -18.27
CA ALA A 227 8.97 6.45 -19.38
C ALA A 227 7.50 6.85 -19.15
N PRO A 228 7.11 8.08 -19.48
CA PRO A 228 5.72 8.50 -19.38
C PRO A 228 4.80 7.55 -20.14
N ARG A 229 3.68 7.15 -19.54
CA ARG A 229 2.67 6.23 -20.11
C ARG A 229 3.14 4.79 -20.35
N SER A 230 4.12 4.29 -19.60
CA SER A 230 4.50 2.87 -19.64
C SER A 230 3.87 2.10 -18.47
N PRO A 231 2.62 1.60 -18.60
CA PRO A 231 1.92 0.90 -17.49
C PRO A 231 2.58 -0.43 -17.13
N GLN A 232 3.47 -0.93 -17.96
CA GLN A 232 4.15 -2.23 -17.84
C GLN A 232 5.11 -2.31 -16.64
N THR A 233 5.66 -1.18 -16.22
CA THR A 233 6.56 -1.10 -15.06
C THR A 233 5.84 -1.13 -13.72
N LYS A 234 4.53 -0.85 -13.67
CA LYS A 234 3.74 -0.70 -12.43
C LYS A 234 3.04 -1.97 -11.91
N GLY A 235 3.10 -3.08 -12.61
CA GLY A 235 2.37 -4.30 -12.20
C GLY A 235 2.78 -4.87 -10.83
N LYS A 236 3.95 -4.50 -10.31
CA LYS A 236 4.43 -4.89 -9.00
C LYS A 236 3.89 -3.99 -7.88
N ASP A 237 3.63 -2.71 -8.17
CA ASP A 237 3.11 -1.72 -7.21
C ASP A 237 1.61 -1.89 -6.95
N GLU A 238 0.82 -2.40 -7.91
CA GLU A 238 -0.59 -2.71 -7.71
C GLU A 238 -0.80 -3.73 -6.59
N SER A 239 0.14 -4.67 -6.42
CA SER A 239 0.12 -5.63 -5.33
C SER A 239 0.32 -4.96 -3.97
N ALA A 240 1.29 -4.04 -3.84
CA ALA A 240 1.56 -3.28 -2.63
C ALA A 240 0.33 -2.45 -2.19
N ASN A 241 -0.29 -1.76 -3.13
CA ASN A 241 -1.49 -0.95 -2.88
C ASN A 241 -2.67 -1.77 -2.34
N ARG A 242 -2.81 -3.02 -2.76
CA ARG A 242 -3.86 -3.92 -2.25
C ARG A 242 -3.61 -4.31 -0.78
N PHE A 243 -2.35 -4.55 -0.39
CA PHE A 243 -2.03 -4.83 1.02
C PHE A 243 -2.27 -3.60 1.89
N LEU A 244 -1.92 -2.41 1.42
CA LEU A 244 -2.13 -1.17 2.17
C LEU A 244 -3.62 -0.86 2.43
N SER A 245 -4.55 -1.37 1.63
CA SER A 245 -5.98 -1.25 1.94
C SER A 245 -6.37 -1.94 3.24
N ARG A 246 -5.58 -2.91 3.74
CA ARG A 246 -5.79 -3.58 5.03
C ARG A 246 -5.58 -2.64 6.22
N LEU A 247 -4.84 -1.53 6.04
CA LEU A 247 -4.68 -0.53 7.09
C LEU A 247 -6.01 0.06 7.54
N LEU A 248 -7.03 0.08 6.68
CA LEU A 248 -8.36 0.58 7.06
C LEU A 248 -8.98 -0.20 8.23
N ALA A 249 -8.60 -1.48 8.41
CA ALA A 249 -9.06 -2.30 9.53
C ALA A 249 -8.42 -1.92 10.87
N TYR A 250 -7.35 -1.13 10.85
CA TYR A 250 -6.67 -0.67 12.07
C TYR A 250 -7.16 0.71 12.55
N GLY A 251 -8.15 1.31 11.88
CA GLY A 251 -8.81 2.53 12.36
C GLY A 251 -9.39 2.31 13.76
N GLY A 252 -9.07 3.19 14.71
CA GLY A 252 -9.45 3.06 16.13
C GLY A 252 -8.61 2.10 16.95
N GLU A 253 -7.65 1.38 16.36
CA GLU A 253 -6.86 0.33 17.03
C GLU A 253 -5.40 0.72 17.30
N PHE A 254 -5.04 1.98 17.15
CA PHE A 254 -3.69 2.49 17.40
C PHE A 254 -3.76 3.84 18.11
N THR A 255 -2.68 4.25 18.75
CA THR A 255 -2.56 5.57 19.40
C THR A 255 -1.33 6.29 18.85
N GLY A 256 -1.53 7.50 18.37
CA GLY A 256 -0.49 8.39 17.87
C GLY A 256 0.27 7.86 16.64
N TRP A 257 1.30 8.61 16.25
CA TRP A 257 2.12 8.27 15.07
C TRP A 257 2.89 6.95 15.21
N SER A 258 3.39 6.66 16.41
CA SER A 258 4.11 5.41 16.68
C SER A 258 3.21 4.19 16.46
N GLY A 259 1.98 4.23 17.02
CA GLY A 259 1.00 3.17 16.83
C GLY A 259 0.58 3.01 15.36
N LEU A 260 0.47 4.12 14.60
CA LEU A 260 0.27 4.08 13.15
C LEU A 260 1.42 3.37 12.45
N ALA A 261 2.68 3.70 12.80
CA ALA A 261 3.86 3.09 12.20
C ALA A 261 3.91 1.58 12.48
N GLU A 262 3.53 1.15 13.69
CA GLU A 262 3.41 -0.27 14.03
C GLU A 262 2.29 -0.97 13.23
N ALA A 263 1.13 -0.32 13.04
CA ALA A 263 0.06 -0.87 12.20
C ALA A 263 0.53 -1.07 10.76
N VAL A 264 1.26 -0.10 10.20
CA VAL A 264 1.88 -0.23 8.87
C VAL A 264 2.89 -1.38 8.83
N ALA A 265 3.73 -1.52 9.86
CA ALA A 265 4.70 -2.62 9.96
C ALA A 265 4.02 -4.00 10.05
N ARG A 266 2.88 -4.12 10.75
CA ARG A 266 2.07 -5.36 10.78
C ARG A 266 1.54 -5.72 9.39
N VAL A 267 1.03 -4.74 8.63
CA VAL A 267 0.58 -4.96 7.24
C VAL A 267 1.74 -5.34 6.34
N GLU A 268 2.93 -4.74 6.51
CA GLU A 268 4.16 -5.13 5.81
C GLU A 268 4.52 -6.59 6.10
N ALA A 269 4.49 -7.00 7.37
CA ALA A 269 4.78 -8.38 7.77
C ALA A 269 3.80 -9.38 7.14
N GLN A 270 2.49 -9.06 7.13
CA GLN A 270 1.47 -9.86 6.45
C GLN A 270 1.77 -9.99 4.94
N ALA A 271 2.06 -8.86 4.27
CA ALA A 271 2.36 -8.85 2.84
C ALA A 271 3.58 -9.71 2.50
N ASN A 272 4.56 -9.79 3.41
CA ASN A 272 5.80 -10.53 3.21
C ASN A 272 5.71 -12.01 3.61
N SER A 273 4.77 -12.38 4.49
CA SER A 273 4.57 -13.77 4.93
C SER A 273 3.54 -14.54 4.09
N GLU A 274 2.64 -13.86 3.40
CA GLU A 274 1.63 -14.51 2.56
C GLU A 274 2.20 -14.94 1.20
N PRO A 275 1.80 -16.11 0.67
CA PRO A 275 2.22 -16.55 -0.66
C PRO A 275 1.83 -15.54 -1.74
N ASN A 276 2.78 -15.08 -2.53
CA ASN A 276 2.52 -14.20 -3.65
C ASN A 276 1.91 -14.99 -4.82
N ARG A 277 0.86 -14.45 -5.45
CA ARG A 277 0.13 -15.13 -6.55
C ARG A 277 1.00 -15.46 -7.76
N THR A 278 2.07 -14.68 -8.00
CA THR A 278 2.95 -14.87 -9.16
C THR A 278 4.02 -15.91 -8.89
N THR A 279 4.64 -15.88 -7.69
CA THR A 279 5.76 -16.76 -7.35
C THR A 279 5.31 -18.04 -6.65
N GLY A 280 4.09 -18.08 -6.11
CA GLY A 280 3.58 -19.19 -5.31
C GLY A 280 4.21 -19.31 -3.92
N LEU A 281 5.20 -18.47 -3.59
CA LEU A 281 5.95 -18.51 -2.34
C LEU A 281 5.81 -17.17 -1.59
N PRO A 282 5.96 -17.18 -0.26
CA PRO A 282 6.05 -15.96 0.52
C PRO A 282 7.28 -15.14 0.11
N PRO A 283 7.15 -13.78 0.04
CA PRO A 283 8.28 -12.91 -0.22
C PRO A 283 9.47 -13.11 0.73
N ASP A 284 9.20 -13.39 2.01
CA ASP A 284 10.26 -13.66 3.00
C ASP A 284 11.12 -14.89 2.64
N ALA A 285 10.50 -15.95 2.15
CA ALA A 285 11.21 -17.15 1.75
C ALA A 285 12.13 -16.90 0.53
N LEU A 286 11.63 -16.18 -0.47
CA LEU A 286 12.42 -15.82 -1.65
C LEU A 286 13.50 -14.79 -1.34
N PHE A 287 13.26 -13.89 -0.38
CA PHE A 287 14.21 -12.88 0.02
C PHE A 287 15.49 -13.46 0.62
N MET A 288 15.43 -14.59 1.30
CA MET A 288 16.62 -15.28 1.82
C MET A 288 17.66 -15.50 0.72
N ARG A 289 17.20 -15.86 -0.50
CA ARG A 289 18.09 -16.01 -1.66
C ARG A 289 18.47 -14.65 -2.28
N GLU A 290 17.53 -13.72 -2.39
CA GLU A 290 17.79 -12.41 -3.02
C GLU A 290 18.75 -11.56 -2.20
N LYS A 291 18.73 -11.69 -0.86
CA LYS A 291 19.60 -10.95 0.05
C LYS A 291 21.09 -11.13 -0.27
N GLU A 292 21.51 -12.33 -0.70
CA GLU A 292 22.88 -12.63 -1.05
C GLU A 292 23.36 -11.91 -2.32
N SER A 293 22.41 -11.46 -3.16
CA SER A 293 22.69 -10.75 -4.41
C SER A 293 22.62 -9.22 -4.27
N LEU A 294 22.23 -8.71 -3.09
CA LEU A 294 22.23 -7.27 -2.84
C LEU A 294 23.68 -6.79 -2.64
N ARG A 295 23.97 -5.60 -3.16
CA ARG A 295 25.28 -4.96 -2.98
C ARG A 295 25.40 -4.39 -1.57
N PRO A 296 26.61 -4.30 -1.00
CA PRO A 296 26.83 -3.57 0.24
C PRO A 296 26.35 -2.12 0.12
N ILE A 297 25.77 -1.60 1.20
CA ILE A 297 25.44 -0.17 1.27
C ILE A 297 26.74 0.62 1.23
N GLY A 298 26.79 1.66 0.41
CA GLY A 298 27.94 2.56 0.31
C GLY A 298 28.30 3.24 1.64
N ASN A 299 28.95 4.38 1.60
CA ASN A 299 29.32 5.11 2.81
C ASN A 299 28.08 5.57 3.61
N LEU A 300 27.67 4.77 4.60
CA LEU A 300 26.47 5.00 5.38
C LEU A 300 26.46 6.39 6.05
N ARG A 301 27.61 6.84 6.59
CA ARG A 301 27.71 8.19 7.21
C ARG A 301 27.47 9.32 6.21
N LEU A 302 27.99 9.19 5.00
CA LEU A 302 27.75 10.15 3.93
C LEU A 302 26.28 10.15 3.52
N LEU A 303 25.68 8.99 3.36
CA LEU A 303 24.25 8.87 3.03
C LEU A 303 23.37 9.48 4.13
N GLU A 304 23.67 9.20 5.40
CA GLU A 304 22.99 9.82 6.55
C GLU A 304 23.06 11.34 6.51
N SER A 305 24.23 11.92 6.23
CA SER A 305 24.41 13.38 6.09
C SER A 305 23.66 13.96 4.90
N MET A 306 23.24 13.16 3.94
CA MET A 306 22.44 13.58 2.81
C MET A 306 20.92 13.56 3.08
N VAL A 307 20.48 12.88 4.14
CA VAL A 307 19.04 12.74 4.46
C VAL A 307 18.58 13.56 5.67
N GLY A 308 19.50 14.03 6.53
CA GLY A 308 19.16 14.81 7.70
C GLY A 308 20.39 15.44 8.36
N ASP A 309 20.16 16.22 9.40
CA ASP A 309 21.23 16.76 10.22
C ASP A 309 21.80 15.66 11.11
N VAL A 310 23.05 15.30 10.85
CA VAL A 310 23.75 14.24 11.58
C VAL A 310 24.72 14.84 12.59
N SER A 311 24.57 14.44 13.85
CA SER A 311 25.56 14.70 14.89
C SER A 311 26.08 13.39 15.47
N VAL A 312 27.36 13.36 15.83
CA VAL A 312 27.96 12.22 16.55
C VAL A 312 28.16 12.61 18.00
N GLN A 313 27.52 11.88 18.91
CA GLN A 313 27.52 12.19 20.32
C GLN A 313 28.01 10.97 21.15
N THR A 314 28.63 11.22 22.30
CA THR A 314 28.88 10.18 23.30
C THR A 314 27.71 10.21 24.28
N VAL A 315 27.06 9.06 24.48
CA VAL A 315 25.90 8.99 25.35
C VAL A 315 26.30 9.15 26.81
N PRO A 316 25.79 10.17 27.53
CA PRO A 316 26.07 10.37 28.93
C PRO A 316 25.33 9.36 29.84
N PRO A 317 25.65 9.30 31.14
CA PRO A 317 24.92 8.46 32.11
C PRO A 317 23.41 8.79 32.22
N THR A 318 22.99 9.98 31.79
CA THR A 318 21.56 10.35 31.70
C THR A 318 20.82 9.65 30.59
N MET A 319 21.52 8.92 29.71
CA MET A 319 20.95 8.22 28.54
C MET A 319 20.27 9.17 27.53
N LEU A 320 20.68 10.45 27.48
CA LEU A 320 20.07 11.47 26.62
C LEU A 320 21.05 11.91 25.53
N VAL A 321 20.50 12.07 24.32
CA VAL A 321 21.21 12.67 23.16
C VAL A 321 20.43 13.88 22.68
N ARG A 322 21.12 14.85 22.04
CA ARG A 322 20.51 16.10 21.58
C ARG A 322 20.23 16.07 20.09
N ALA A 323 18.99 16.36 19.71
CA ALA A 323 18.60 16.57 18.31
C ALA A 323 17.35 17.46 18.24
N ALA A 324 17.22 18.21 17.15
CA ALA A 324 16.07 19.07 16.90
C ALA A 324 15.71 20.01 18.07
N GLY A 325 16.73 20.53 18.76
CA GLY A 325 16.56 21.44 19.91
C GLY A 325 16.08 20.78 21.21
N ARG A 326 16.02 19.45 21.28
CA ARG A 326 15.52 18.67 22.44
C ARG A 326 16.49 17.56 22.81
N GLU A 327 16.27 16.94 23.96
CA GLU A 327 16.97 15.76 24.43
C GLU A 327 16.10 14.51 24.30
N TRP A 328 16.70 13.40 23.86
CA TRP A 328 16.01 12.15 23.52
C TRP A 328 16.71 10.97 24.18
N SER A 329 15.97 10.09 24.81
CA SER A 329 16.56 8.94 25.49
C SER A 329 17.01 7.86 24.51
N VAL A 330 18.01 7.10 24.92
CA VAL A 330 18.52 5.92 24.21
C VAL A 330 18.66 4.74 25.17
N PRO A 331 18.66 3.49 24.67
CA PRO A 331 18.83 2.31 25.51
C PRO A 331 20.09 2.39 26.41
N ARG A 332 20.00 1.84 27.62
CA ARG A 332 21.09 1.81 28.61
C ARG A 332 22.42 1.29 28.05
N ARG A 333 22.38 0.32 27.12
CA ARG A 333 23.57 -0.23 26.45
C ARG A 333 24.40 0.78 25.68
N CYS A 334 23.83 1.94 25.37
CA CYS A 334 24.49 3.02 24.62
C CYS A 334 25.34 3.92 25.51
N ILE A 335 25.24 3.87 26.86
CA ILE A 335 26.00 4.71 27.79
C ILE A 335 27.50 4.58 27.53
N GLY A 336 28.21 5.71 27.44
CA GLY A 336 29.63 5.79 27.15
C GLY A 336 30.03 5.43 25.71
N ARG A 337 29.07 5.09 24.84
CA ARG A 337 29.30 4.78 23.43
C ARG A 337 29.04 5.98 22.55
N ARG A 338 29.72 6.00 21.39
CA ARG A 338 29.46 7.00 20.35
C ARG A 338 28.28 6.52 19.50
N VAL A 339 27.30 7.40 19.34
CA VAL A 339 26.11 7.19 18.51
C VAL A 339 26.01 8.27 17.45
N SER A 340 25.46 7.95 16.29
CA SER A 340 25.04 8.92 15.27
C SER A 340 23.58 9.28 15.54
N VAL A 341 23.32 10.55 15.73
CA VAL A 341 21.95 11.09 15.95
C VAL A 341 21.58 11.88 14.72
N ILE A 342 20.48 11.48 14.08
CA ILE A 342 20.03 11.99 12.78
C ILE A 342 18.67 12.65 13.00
N ALA A 343 18.61 13.97 12.87
CA ALA A 343 17.36 14.71 12.85
C ALA A 343 16.81 14.76 11.42
N MET A 344 15.72 14.07 11.19
CA MET A 344 15.08 14.01 9.88
C MET A 344 14.16 15.23 9.66
N PRO A 345 14.04 15.73 8.43
CA PRO A 345 13.14 16.84 8.11
C PRO A 345 11.67 16.59 8.46
N GLY A 346 11.23 15.35 8.41
CA GLY A 346 9.88 14.91 8.80
C GLY A 346 9.63 14.87 10.32
N GLY A 347 10.61 15.31 11.14
CA GLY A 347 10.49 15.36 12.60
C GLY A 347 10.89 14.06 13.31
N GLN A 348 11.36 13.04 12.60
CA GLN A 348 11.94 11.86 13.24
C GLN A 348 13.38 12.13 13.71
N VAL A 349 13.72 11.56 14.87
CA VAL A 349 15.08 11.51 15.39
C VAL A 349 15.52 10.05 15.45
N VAL A 350 16.45 9.68 14.59
CA VAL A 350 16.96 8.30 14.51
C VAL A 350 18.34 8.25 15.18
N VAL A 351 18.54 7.32 16.10
CA VAL A 351 19.81 7.12 16.78
C VAL A 351 20.40 5.78 16.37
N ARG A 352 21.67 5.79 15.92
CA ARG A 352 22.39 4.58 15.49
C ARG A 352 23.69 4.41 16.25
N MET A 353 23.96 3.16 16.62
CA MET A 353 25.21 2.75 17.24
C MET A 353 25.85 1.66 16.37
N ALA A 354 27.08 1.88 15.92
CA ALA A 354 27.80 0.97 15.03
C ALA A 354 27.03 0.57 13.75
N GLY A 355 26.17 1.48 13.23
CA GLY A 355 25.35 1.24 12.04
C GLY A 355 23.96 0.64 12.33
N GLU A 356 23.73 0.12 13.52
CA GLU A 356 22.42 -0.40 13.94
C GLU A 356 21.55 0.71 14.52
N GLU A 357 20.27 0.72 14.17
CA GLU A 357 19.27 1.60 14.74
C GLU A 357 18.95 1.14 16.17
N VAL A 358 19.17 2.03 17.14
CA VAL A 358 18.99 1.72 18.58
C VAL A 358 17.81 2.48 19.19
N ALA A 359 17.40 3.60 18.61
CA ALA A 359 16.21 4.33 18.99
C ALA A 359 15.66 5.17 17.84
N VAL A 360 14.34 5.33 17.79
CA VAL A 360 13.62 6.23 16.90
C VAL A 360 12.61 7.01 17.71
N HIS A 361 12.65 8.33 17.60
CA HIS A 361 11.72 9.23 18.28
C HIS A 361 10.99 10.10 17.26
N ASP A 362 9.80 10.55 17.60
CA ASP A 362 9.02 11.49 16.79
C ASP A 362 9.00 12.87 17.47
N ALA A 363 9.79 13.79 16.94
CA ALA A 363 9.82 15.17 17.41
C ALA A 363 8.62 16.00 16.93
N ALA A 364 7.84 15.51 15.98
CA ALA A 364 6.68 16.21 15.43
C ALA A 364 5.38 15.82 16.17
N SER A 365 5.35 14.71 16.89
CA SER A 365 4.19 14.26 17.69
C SER A 365 4.35 14.62 19.15
N GLY A 366 3.25 14.98 19.79
CA GLY A 366 3.17 15.24 21.22
C GLY A 366 3.62 16.64 21.65
N PRO A 367 3.51 16.94 22.95
CA PRO A 367 3.86 18.23 23.51
C PRO A 367 5.35 18.54 23.31
N SER A 368 5.69 19.83 23.10
CA SER A 368 7.07 20.28 22.94
C SER A 368 7.79 20.24 24.29
N ARG A 369 8.43 19.11 24.60
CA ARG A 369 9.19 18.92 25.83
C ARG A 369 10.67 19.05 25.57
N PRO A 370 11.43 19.71 26.46
CA PRO A 370 12.87 19.77 26.32
C PRO A 370 13.55 18.40 26.49
N ILE A 371 13.00 17.51 27.31
CA ILE A 371 13.52 16.18 27.61
C ILE A 371 12.45 15.12 27.32
N ASN A 372 12.80 14.13 26.50
CA ASN A 372 11.88 13.09 26.06
C ASN A 372 12.48 11.70 26.38
N TYR A 373 11.89 11.01 27.34
CA TYR A 373 12.21 9.63 27.66
C TYR A 373 11.21 8.68 27.02
N ASP A 374 11.72 7.67 26.37
CA ASP A 374 10.98 6.47 26.05
C ASP A 374 10.74 5.67 27.34
N PRO A 375 9.50 5.17 27.62
CA PRO A 375 9.19 4.41 28.83
C PRO A 375 10.10 3.20 29.05
N ASP A 376 10.43 2.47 27.98
CA ASP A 376 11.28 1.29 28.07
C ASP A 376 12.74 1.67 28.41
N HIS A 377 13.25 2.76 27.83
CA HIS A 377 14.58 3.28 28.16
C HIS A 377 14.65 3.73 29.62
N TYR A 378 13.58 4.36 30.10
CA TYR A 378 13.50 4.81 31.49
C TYR A 378 13.44 3.61 32.46
N GLY A 379 12.67 2.57 32.11
CA GLY A 379 12.65 1.30 32.85
C GLY A 379 14.05 0.69 32.98
N GLN A 380 14.81 0.60 31.87
CA GLN A 380 16.19 0.13 31.86
C GLN A 380 17.14 0.97 32.75
N ALA A 381 16.86 2.25 32.96
CA ALA A 381 17.65 3.10 33.87
C ALA A 381 17.45 2.72 35.36
N LEU A 382 16.28 2.18 35.67
CA LEU A 382 15.90 1.77 37.05
C LEU A 382 16.30 0.33 37.34
N GLU A 383 16.49 -0.50 36.33
CA GLU A 383 16.96 -1.89 36.47
C GLU A 383 18.29 -1.98 37.25
N GLY A 384 18.32 -2.88 38.22
CA GLY A 384 19.50 -3.11 39.06
C GLY A 384 19.67 -2.09 40.23
N LYS A 385 18.73 -1.16 40.45
CA LYS A 385 18.70 -0.39 41.68
C LYS A 385 18.20 -1.27 42.82
N ARG A 386 18.99 -1.42 43.88
CA ARG A 386 18.65 -2.26 45.04
C ARG A 386 17.32 -1.82 45.62
N GLY A 387 16.35 -2.76 45.75
CA GLY A 387 15.10 -2.59 46.47
C GLY A 387 13.84 -2.30 45.64
N LEU A 388 13.90 -2.31 44.32
CA LEU A 388 12.72 -2.19 43.47
C LEU A 388 12.42 -3.53 42.79
N ALA A 389 11.18 -4.01 42.93
CA ALA A 389 10.69 -5.12 42.09
C ALA A 389 10.34 -4.63 40.66
N ASP A 390 10.30 -5.52 39.69
CA ASP A 390 10.05 -5.12 38.29
C ASP A 390 8.72 -4.38 38.08
N ALA A 391 7.68 -4.73 38.84
CA ALA A 391 6.40 -4.02 38.87
C ALA A 391 6.53 -2.58 39.39
N ASP A 392 7.32 -2.38 40.45
CA ASP A 392 7.57 -1.06 41.07
C ASP A 392 8.40 -0.18 40.12
N ILE A 393 9.30 -0.76 39.33
CA ILE A 393 10.10 -0.07 38.31
C ILE A 393 9.20 0.51 37.23
N ALA A 394 8.26 -0.27 36.71
CA ALA A 394 7.34 0.18 35.68
C ALA A 394 6.36 1.26 36.19
N GLU A 395 5.94 1.17 37.44
CA GLU A 395 5.07 2.18 38.07
C GLU A 395 5.84 3.48 38.36
N ALA A 396 7.05 3.40 38.92
CA ALA A 396 7.91 4.56 39.17
C ALA A 396 8.31 5.24 37.84
N ALA A 397 8.56 4.50 36.80
CA ALA A 397 8.85 5.04 35.46
C ALA A 397 7.64 5.85 34.95
N ARG A 398 6.44 5.30 35.01
CA ARG A 398 5.20 5.98 34.60
C ARG A 398 4.91 7.22 35.42
N ALA A 399 5.04 7.14 36.72
CA ALA A 399 4.81 8.27 37.63
C ALA A 399 5.78 9.43 37.39
N ASN A 400 7.08 9.14 37.19
CA ASN A 400 8.07 10.17 36.90
C ASN A 400 7.91 10.75 35.46
N LEU A 401 7.53 9.96 34.49
CA LEU A 401 7.20 10.46 33.16
C LEU A 401 5.98 11.38 33.21
N ALA A 402 4.92 11.01 33.93
CA ALA A 402 3.75 11.86 34.12
C ALA A 402 4.09 13.18 34.82
N LEU A 403 5.02 13.15 35.78
CA LEU A 403 5.51 14.38 36.44
C LEU A 403 6.29 15.27 35.43
N LEU A 404 7.17 14.71 34.63
CA LEU A 404 7.88 15.45 33.57
C LEU A 404 6.90 16.03 32.57
N ASP A 405 5.82 15.32 32.28
CA ASP A 405 4.73 15.78 31.40
C ASP A 405 4.02 17.01 31.98
N SER A 406 3.77 17.03 33.28
CA SER A 406 3.12 18.15 33.96
C SER A 406 3.98 19.42 34.00
N LEU A 407 5.31 19.26 33.97
CA LEU A 407 6.26 20.40 34.05
C LEU A 407 6.52 21.02 32.63
N GLY A 408 6.23 20.30 31.54
CA GLY A 408 6.43 20.77 30.18
C GLY A 408 5.22 21.51 29.57
N GLY A 409 4.11 21.62 30.30
CA GLY A 409 2.87 22.26 29.87
C GLY A 409 2.64 23.69 30.43
N ALA A 410 3.68 24.36 30.93
CA ALA A 410 3.61 25.74 31.44
C ALA A 410 4.23 26.73 30.46
#